data_349ac2c6bbb06cb2d150dbe59a0b74c8
#
_entry.id   349ac2c6bbb06cb2d150dbe59a0b74c8
#
_cell.length_a   1.000
_cell.length_b   1.000
_cell.length_c   1.000
_cell.angle_alpha   90.00
_cell.angle_beta   90.00
_cell.angle_gamma   90.00
#
_symmetry.space_group_name_H-M   'P 1'
#
loop_
_entity.id
_entity.type
_entity.pdbx_description
1 polymer ?
#
loop_
_entity_poly.entity_id
_entity_poly.type
_entity_poly.pdbx_seq_one_letter_code
_entity_poly.pdbx_strand_id
1 'polypeptide(L)'
;MRRVGLDVGYGYTKAMDHKQVICFPSIISPAVELKFKSWEEHPNPYPDHLAITLEGETFFVGNLAMHQGRFAYATLNRLRTQTREYRLLFLTALSLCVQSPEEELFVVTGLPVDDYEDRDLIEETLSGRFKLMVGRREVSFVIR
;
A
#
# COMPACT_ATOMS: atom_id res chain seq x y z
N MET A 1 -7.95 -18.12 5.59
CA MET A 1 -7.45 -17.28 4.49
C MET A 1 -8.43 -16.14 4.23
N ARG A 2 -7.95 -14.91 4.30
CA ARG A 2 -8.76 -13.72 4.02
C ARG A 2 -8.75 -13.42 2.51
N ARG A 3 -9.91 -13.11 1.98
CA ARG A 3 -10.05 -12.70 0.57
C ARG A 3 -10.14 -11.17 0.50
N VAL A 4 -9.31 -10.58 -0.35
CA VAL A 4 -9.23 -9.12 -0.52
C VAL A 4 -9.31 -8.81 -2.02
N GLY A 5 -10.26 -7.96 -2.38
CA GLY A 5 -10.29 -7.31 -3.67
C GLY A 5 -9.45 -6.05 -3.61
N LEU A 6 -8.55 -5.83 -4.56
CA LEU A 6 -7.63 -4.70 -4.56
C LEU A 6 -7.54 -4.07 -5.95
N ASP A 7 -7.68 -2.77 -5.99
CA ASP A 7 -7.51 -1.95 -7.18
C ASP A 7 -6.53 -0.81 -6.89
N VAL A 8 -5.36 -0.86 -7.51
CA VAL A 8 -4.40 0.24 -7.46
C VAL A 8 -4.65 1.12 -8.68
N GLY A 9 -5.59 2.04 -8.53
CA GLY A 9 -5.95 2.98 -9.59
C GLY A 9 -4.94 4.12 -9.74
N TYR A 10 -5.04 4.89 -10.82
CA TYR A 10 -4.19 6.09 -11.03
C TYR A 10 -4.49 7.19 -10.01
N GLY A 11 -5.76 7.36 -9.65
CA GLY A 11 -6.18 8.37 -8.68
C GLY A 11 -6.23 7.84 -7.26
N TYR A 12 -6.79 6.67 -7.08
CA TYR A 12 -7.05 6.07 -5.76
C TYR A 12 -6.68 4.60 -5.73
N THR A 13 -6.13 4.18 -4.60
CA THR A 13 -5.95 2.77 -4.25
C THR A 13 -7.11 2.34 -3.36
N LYS A 14 -7.75 1.23 -3.71
CA LYS A 14 -8.93 0.71 -3.02
C LYS A 14 -8.73 -0.75 -2.67
N ALA A 15 -9.07 -1.11 -1.46
CA ALA A 15 -9.11 -2.51 -1.05
C ALA A 15 -10.41 -2.79 -0.31
N MET A 16 -10.92 -4.01 -0.48
CA MET A 16 -12.15 -4.42 0.16
C MET A 16 -12.05 -5.87 0.61
N ASP A 17 -12.45 -6.12 1.82
CA ASP A 17 -12.75 -7.46 2.31
C ASP A 17 -14.21 -7.53 2.83
N HIS A 18 -14.58 -8.62 3.47
CA HIS A 18 -15.95 -8.81 3.96
C HIS A 18 -16.34 -7.89 5.13
N LYS A 19 -15.39 -7.15 5.71
CA LYS A 19 -15.61 -6.30 6.88
C LYS A 19 -15.40 -4.82 6.62
N GLN A 20 -14.58 -4.46 5.63
CA GLN A 20 -14.16 -3.08 5.46
C GLN A 20 -13.86 -2.73 4.01
N VAL A 21 -13.92 -1.43 3.75
CA VAL A 21 -13.47 -0.81 2.50
C VAL A 21 -12.39 0.20 2.85
N ILE A 22 -11.25 0.09 2.19
CA ILE A 22 -10.11 1.00 2.31
C ILE A 22 -9.99 1.79 1.01
N CYS A 23 -9.79 3.09 1.12
CA CYS A 23 -9.58 3.95 -0.04
C CYS A 23 -8.66 5.11 0.33
N PHE A 24 -7.60 5.32 -0.44
CA PHE A 24 -6.71 6.45 -0.25
C PHE A 24 -6.13 6.91 -1.61
N PRO A 25 -5.71 8.19 -1.73
CA PRO A 25 -5.08 8.67 -2.95
C PRO A 25 -3.82 7.86 -3.31
N SER A 26 -3.64 7.54 -4.59
CA SER A 26 -2.47 6.83 -5.10
C SER A 26 -1.26 7.77 -5.22
N ILE A 27 -0.88 8.37 -4.09
CA ILE A 27 0.19 9.35 -3.98
C ILE A 27 1.18 8.88 -2.92
N ILE A 28 2.46 8.96 -3.25
CA ILE A 28 3.58 8.58 -2.38
C ILE A 28 4.58 9.72 -2.34
N SER A 29 5.16 9.95 -1.19
CA SER A 29 6.34 10.80 -1.04
C SER A 29 7.35 10.17 -0.08
N PRO A 30 8.65 10.47 -0.20
CA PRO A 30 9.58 10.15 0.86
C PRO A 30 9.12 10.80 2.16
N ALA A 31 9.27 10.09 3.29
CA ALA A 31 8.97 10.67 4.58
C ALA A 31 9.93 11.81 4.89
N VAL A 32 9.39 12.89 5.42
CA VAL A 32 10.16 14.04 5.91
C VAL A 32 9.91 14.22 7.39
N GLU A 33 10.87 14.83 8.09
CA GLU A 33 10.66 15.17 9.48
C GLU A 33 9.57 16.25 9.58
N LEU A 34 8.51 15.93 10.31
CA LEU A 34 7.40 16.85 10.55
C LEU A 34 7.60 17.57 11.88
N LYS A 35 7.24 18.84 11.89
CA LYS A 35 7.26 19.66 13.10
C LYS A 35 6.33 19.09 14.19
N PHE A 36 5.25 18.46 13.77
CA PHE A 36 4.32 17.73 14.62
C PHE A 36 4.21 16.29 14.10
N LYS A 37 4.77 15.33 14.84
CA LYS A 37 4.78 13.92 14.49
C LYS A 37 3.46 13.21 14.84
N SER A 38 2.34 13.79 14.44
CA SER A 38 1.01 13.26 14.76
C SER A 38 0.78 11.85 14.20
N TRP A 39 1.43 11.50 13.09
CA TRP A 39 1.31 10.19 12.48
C TRP A 39 1.92 9.06 13.32
N GLU A 40 2.96 9.35 14.14
CA GLU A 40 3.58 8.37 15.01
C GLU A 40 2.70 8.02 16.23
N GLU A 41 1.88 8.97 16.66
CA GLU A 41 1.09 8.87 17.90
C GLU A 41 -0.35 8.39 17.62
N HIS A 42 -0.75 8.32 16.35
CA HIS A 42 -2.12 7.98 16.00
C HIS A 42 -2.36 6.48 16.13
N PRO A 43 -3.34 6.03 16.95
CA PRO A 43 -3.62 4.60 17.14
C PRO A 43 -4.15 3.92 15.86
N ASN A 44 -4.82 4.70 14.99
CA ASN A 44 -5.26 4.25 13.68
C ASN A 44 -4.73 5.20 12.60
N PRO A 45 -3.68 4.82 11.85
CA PRO A 45 -3.09 5.70 10.85
C PRO A 45 -3.96 5.93 9.60
N TYR A 46 -4.93 5.08 9.35
CA TYR A 46 -5.85 5.25 8.22
C TYR A 46 -6.97 6.25 8.60
N PRO A 47 -7.36 7.17 7.72
CA PRO A 47 -6.87 7.38 6.34
C PRO A 47 -5.77 8.45 6.20
N ASP A 48 -5.50 9.28 7.20
CA ASP A 48 -4.77 10.54 7.03
C ASP A 48 -3.32 10.52 7.52
N HIS A 49 -2.89 9.44 8.15
CA HIS A 49 -1.59 9.34 8.82
C HIS A 49 -0.76 8.14 8.37
N LEU A 50 -0.88 7.77 7.08
CA LEU A 50 -0.17 6.61 6.54
C LEU A 50 1.32 6.92 6.32
N ALA A 51 2.13 6.48 7.27
CA ALA A 51 3.58 6.44 7.15
C ALA A 51 4.01 4.98 7.12
N ILE A 52 4.54 4.54 6.00
CA ILE A 52 4.84 3.13 5.72
C ILE A 52 6.34 2.94 5.62
N THR A 53 6.88 2.02 6.40
CA THR A 53 8.29 1.62 6.30
C THR A 53 8.38 0.24 5.66
N LEU A 54 9.04 0.18 4.53
CA LEU A 54 9.28 -1.04 3.77
C LEU A 54 10.77 -1.10 3.42
N GLU A 55 11.41 -2.22 3.75
CA GLU A 55 12.83 -2.45 3.45
C GLU A 55 13.76 -1.32 3.94
N GLY A 56 13.47 -0.78 5.12
CA GLY A 56 14.28 0.25 5.76
C GLY A 56 14.01 1.69 5.31
N GLU A 57 13.14 1.90 4.33
CA GLU A 57 12.73 3.23 3.88
C GLU A 57 11.32 3.57 4.33
N THR A 58 11.11 4.81 4.76
CA THR A 58 9.80 5.30 5.19
C THR A 58 9.22 6.25 4.14
N PHE A 59 7.95 6.03 3.82
CA PHE A 59 7.20 6.83 2.86
C PHE A 59 5.92 7.34 3.49
N PHE A 60 5.51 8.52 3.08
CA PHE A 60 4.14 8.96 3.28
C PHE A 60 3.27 8.48 2.12
N VAL A 61 2.05 8.06 2.43
CA VAL A 61 1.12 7.50 1.45
C VAL A 61 -0.24 8.18 1.57
N GLY A 62 -0.86 8.42 0.42
CA GLY A 62 -2.21 8.97 0.36
C GLY A 62 -2.29 10.42 0.83
N ASN A 63 -3.25 10.72 1.72
CA ASN A 63 -3.49 12.09 2.19
C ASN A 63 -2.27 12.69 2.89
N LEU A 64 -1.54 11.92 3.67
CA LEU A 64 -0.33 12.40 4.33
C LEU A 64 0.74 12.83 3.31
N ALA A 65 0.93 12.04 2.24
CA ALA A 65 1.84 12.39 1.15
C ALA A 65 1.41 13.66 0.44
N MET A 66 0.12 13.79 0.17
CA MET A 66 -0.45 14.94 -0.55
C MET A 66 -0.30 16.24 0.24
N HIS A 67 -0.47 16.21 1.56
CA HIS A 67 -0.46 17.40 2.41
C HIS A 67 0.90 17.73 2.99
N GLN A 68 1.75 16.76 3.26
CA GLN A 68 3.02 16.93 3.98
C GLN A 68 4.25 16.51 3.18
N GLY A 69 4.07 15.79 2.08
CA GLY A 69 5.18 15.34 1.23
C GLY A 69 5.75 16.47 0.39
N ARG A 70 7.08 16.51 0.25
CA ARG A 70 7.76 17.51 -0.59
C ARG A 70 7.82 17.11 -2.07
N PHE A 71 8.02 15.83 -2.35
CA PHE A 71 8.16 15.27 -3.70
C PHE A 71 7.17 14.13 -3.86
N ALA A 72 5.88 14.50 -4.00
CA ALA A 72 4.82 13.52 -4.15
C ALA A 72 4.83 12.94 -5.57
N TYR A 73 4.71 11.61 -5.64
CA TYR A 73 4.67 10.86 -6.90
C TYR A 73 3.30 10.23 -7.07
N ALA A 74 2.71 10.43 -8.25
CA ALA A 74 1.56 9.66 -8.70
C ALA A 74 2.03 8.57 -9.67
N THR A 75 1.43 7.38 -9.61
CA THR A 75 1.83 6.26 -10.47
C THR A 75 1.17 6.37 -11.86
N LEU A 76 1.60 7.35 -12.63
CA LEU A 76 1.07 7.61 -13.99
C LEU A 76 1.89 6.90 -15.09
N ASN A 77 2.91 6.14 -14.71
CA ASN A 77 3.78 5.49 -15.68
C ASN A 77 3.08 4.29 -16.35
N ARG A 78 3.39 4.07 -17.61
CA ARG A 78 2.91 2.95 -18.43
C ARG A 78 3.29 1.57 -17.86
N LEU A 79 4.46 1.48 -17.20
CA LEU A 79 4.95 0.25 -16.52
C LEU A 79 4.69 0.29 -15.01
N ARG A 80 3.62 0.94 -14.59
CA ARG A 80 3.31 1.19 -13.18
C ARG A 80 3.27 -0.07 -12.31
N THR A 81 2.78 -1.18 -12.84
CA THR A 81 2.68 -2.44 -12.09
C THR A 81 4.03 -3.05 -11.72
N GLN A 82 5.10 -2.63 -12.38
CA GLN A 82 6.48 -3.07 -12.12
C GLN A 82 7.27 -2.03 -11.30
N THR A 83 6.64 -0.92 -10.93
CA THR A 83 7.30 0.13 -10.15
C THR A 83 7.29 -0.16 -8.66
N ARG A 84 8.27 0.40 -7.95
CA ARG A 84 8.32 0.37 -6.49
C ARG A 84 7.10 1.07 -5.88
N GLU A 85 6.65 2.15 -6.49
CA GLU A 85 5.50 2.93 -6.05
C GLU A 85 4.21 2.12 -6.11
N TYR A 86 3.99 1.38 -7.19
CA TYR A 86 2.85 0.48 -7.31
C TYR A 86 2.87 -0.60 -6.22
N ARG A 87 4.03 -1.24 -6.04
CA ARG A 87 4.22 -2.26 -5.02
C ARG A 87 3.95 -1.71 -3.61
N LEU A 88 4.41 -0.50 -3.33
CA LEU A 88 4.19 0.15 -2.04
C LEU A 88 2.70 0.43 -1.78
N LEU A 89 1.98 0.98 -2.77
CA LEU A 89 0.54 1.20 -2.68
C LEU A 89 -0.22 -0.12 -2.47
N PHE A 90 0.15 -1.15 -3.21
CA PHE A 90 -0.43 -2.49 -3.12
C PHE A 90 -0.26 -3.07 -1.71
N LEU A 91 0.96 -3.09 -1.20
CA LEU A 91 1.26 -3.62 0.13
C LEU A 91 0.66 -2.78 1.25
N THR A 92 0.61 -1.45 1.10
CA THR A 92 -0.04 -0.56 2.05
C THR A 92 -1.53 -0.91 2.20
N ALA A 93 -2.24 -1.03 1.08
CA ALA A 93 -3.66 -1.36 1.11
C ALA A 93 -3.92 -2.71 1.79
N LEU A 94 -3.13 -3.72 1.47
CA LEU A 94 -3.25 -5.03 2.11
C LEU A 94 -2.93 -4.99 3.60
N SER A 95 -1.91 -4.23 4.01
CA SER A 95 -1.55 -4.11 5.43
C SER A 95 -2.67 -3.55 6.29
N LEU A 96 -3.52 -2.71 5.70
CA LEU A 96 -4.68 -2.14 6.39
C LEU A 96 -5.85 -3.14 6.53
N CYS A 97 -5.84 -4.19 5.74
CA CYS A 97 -6.83 -5.28 5.83
C CYS A 97 -6.43 -6.39 6.80
N VAL A 98 -5.16 -6.50 7.14
CA VAL A 98 -4.62 -7.55 8.02
C VAL A 98 -5.05 -7.31 9.46
N GLN A 99 -5.51 -8.37 10.11
CA GLN A 99 -5.99 -8.32 11.52
C GLN A 99 -5.11 -9.11 12.48
N SER A 100 -4.30 -10.03 11.98
CA SER A 100 -3.40 -10.86 12.81
C SER A 100 -2.05 -11.05 12.13
N PRO A 101 -0.98 -11.26 12.91
CA PRO A 101 0.33 -11.54 12.32
C PRO A 101 0.32 -12.78 11.43
N GLU A 102 1.08 -12.74 10.35
CA GLU A 102 1.25 -13.83 9.38
C GLU A 102 -0.06 -14.32 8.75
N GLU A 103 -1.07 -13.44 8.69
CA GLU A 103 -2.35 -13.77 8.06
C GLU A 103 -2.17 -14.09 6.57
N GLU A 104 -2.82 -15.15 6.11
CA GLU A 104 -2.82 -15.51 4.70
C GLU A 104 -3.90 -14.74 3.94
N LEU A 105 -3.49 -14.11 2.85
CA LEU A 105 -4.37 -13.32 1.98
C LEU A 105 -4.47 -13.98 0.61
N PHE A 106 -5.68 -14.12 0.13
CA PHE A 106 -5.98 -14.41 -1.27
C PHE A 106 -6.43 -13.09 -1.92
N VAL A 107 -5.62 -12.58 -2.83
CA VAL A 107 -5.83 -11.24 -3.41
C VAL A 107 -6.35 -11.38 -4.83
N VAL A 108 -7.41 -10.66 -5.13
CA VAL A 108 -7.93 -10.50 -6.49
C VAL A 108 -7.70 -9.05 -6.90
N THR A 109 -6.95 -8.85 -7.96
CA THR A 109 -6.66 -7.51 -8.50
C THR A 109 -6.84 -7.49 -10.00
N GLY A 110 -7.14 -6.31 -10.54
CA GLY A 110 -7.17 -6.06 -11.97
C GLY A 110 -5.82 -5.54 -12.46
N LEU A 111 -5.50 -5.81 -13.70
CA LEU A 111 -4.35 -5.22 -14.39
C LEU A 111 -4.85 -4.40 -15.58
N PRO A 112 -4.17 -3.29 -15.91
CA PRO A 112 -4.37 -2.63 -17.18
C PRO A 112 -4.17 -3.63 -18.32
N VAL A 113 -4.92 -3.46 -19.42
CA VAL A 113 -4.85 -4.37 -20.57
C VAL A 113 -3.43 -4.50 -21.11
N ASP A 114 -2.69 -3.40 -21.10
CA ASP A 114 -1.31 -3.36 -21.59
C ASP A 114 -0.33 -4.16 -20.69
N ASP A 115 -0.69 -4.39 -19.43
CA ASP A 115 0.14 -5.13 -18.47
C ASP A 115 -0.25 -6.62 -18.37
N TYR A 116 -1.29 -7.04 -19.06
CA TYR A 116 -1.83 -8.38 -18.92
C TYR A 116 -0.86 -9.47 -19.38
N GLU A 117 0.00 -9.18 -20.34
CA GLU A 117 1.04 -10.13 -20.80
C GLU A 117 2.07 -10.42 -19.71
N ASP A 118 2.30 -9.48 -18.79
CA ASP A 118 3.25 -9.59 -17.68
C ASP A 118 2.62 -10.13 -16.39
N ARG A 119 1.38 -10.64 -16.46
CA ARG A 119 0.63 -11.08 -15.27
C ARG A 119 1.37 -12.09 -14.41
N ASP A 120 2.07 -13.03 -15.05
CA ASP A 120 2.78 -14.09 -14.31
C ASP A 120 3.96 -13.51 -13.51
N LEU A 121 4.69 -12.56 -14.10
CA LEU A 121 5.77 -11.84 -13.43
C LEU A 121 5.25 -10.97 -12.28
N ILE A 122 4.14 -10.29 -12.50
CA ILE A 122 3.49 -9.45 -11.48
C ILE A 122 2.99 -10.32 -10.34
N GLU A 123 2.36 -11.44 -10.63
CA GLU A 123 1.92 -12.40 -9.63
C GLU A 123 3.08 -12.94 -8.79
N GLU A 124 4.18 -13.33 -9.43
CA GLU A 124 5.39 -13.77 -8.75
C GLU A 124 5.97 -12.68 -7.83
N THR A 125 6.03 -11.45 -8.32
CA THR A 125 6.59 -10.31 -7.58
C THR A 125 5.74 -9.92 -6.38
N LEU A 126 4.42 -10.06 -6.48
CA LEU A 126 3.46 -9.66 -5.45
C LEU A 126 2.97 -10.83 -4.59
N SER A 127 3.50 -12.04 -4.78
CA SER A 127 3.20 -13.20 -3.95
C SER A 127 4.31 -13.46 -2.94
N GLY A 128 3.96 -14.13 -1.85
CA GLY A 128 4.93 -14.50 -0.82
C GLY A 128 4.69 -13.80 0.51
N ARG A 129 5.72 -13.79 1.32
CA ARG A 129 5.68 -13.21 2.67
C ARG A 129 6.16 -11.75 2.65
N PHE A 130 5.38 -10.90 3.29
CA PHE A 130 5.68 -9.48 3.42
C PHE A 130 5.64 -9.02 4.87
N LYS A 131 6.47 -8.04 5.16
CA LYS A 131 6.54 -7.41 6.47
C LYS A 131 6.83 -5.93 6.28
N LEU A 132 6.01 -5.09 6.90
CA LEU A 132 6.18 -3.64 6.85
C LEU A 132 5.72 -3.00 8.16
N MET A 133 6.15 -1.76 8.37
CA MET A 133 5.67 -0.93 9.47
C MET A 133 4.58 0.00 8.96
N VAL A 134 3.45 0.02 9.64
CA VAL A 134 2.38 1.01 9.45
C VAL A 134 2.39 1.91 10.68
N GLY A 135 2.99 3.09 10.55
CA GLY A 135 3.34 3.91 11.69
C GLY A 135 4.33 3.15 12.59
N ARG A 136 3.94 2.90 13.84
CA ARG A 136 4.75 2.13 14.80
C ARG A 136 4.37 0.65 14.88
N ARG A 137 3.34 0.24 14.14
CA ARG A 137 2.85 -1.13 14.18
C ARG A 137 3.51 -1.97 13.08
N GLU A 138 4.10 -3.09 13.48
CA GLU A 138 4.58 -4.10 12.54
C GLU A 138 3.41 -4.92 12.01
N VAL A 139 3.33 -5.06 10.69
CA VAL A 139 2.32 -5.88 10.01
C VAL A 139 3.03 -6.90 9.13
N SER A 140 2.66 -8.16 9.28
CA SER A 140 3.18 -9.25 8.45
C SER A 140 2.03 -10.09 7.91
N PHE A 141 2.16 -10.53 6.67
CA PHE A 141 1.15 -11.33 5.99
C PHE A 141 1.77 -12.11 4.82
N VAL A 142 1.03 -13.08 4.34
CA VAL A 142 1.42 -13.93 3.21
C VAL A 142 0.38 -13.80 2.10
N ILE A 143 0.82 -13.46 0.90
CA ILE A 143 -0.04 -13.42 -0.29
C ILE A 143 0.13 -14.76 -1.03
N ARG A 144 -0.98 -15.44 -1.21
CA ARG A 144 -1.07 -16.71 -1.93
C ARG A 144 -1.56 -16.53 -3.35
#